data_e63e9b1fa7adf7e850238012a4abfde8
#
_entry.id   e63e9b1fa7adf7e850238012a4abfde8
#
_cell.length_a   1.000
_cell.length_b   1.000
_cell.length_c   1.000
_cell.angle_alpha   90.00
_cell.angle_beta   90.00
_cell.angle_gamma   90.00
#
_symmetry.space_group_name_H-M   'P 1'
#
loop_
_entity.id
_entity.type
_entity.pdbx_description
1 polymer ?
#
loop_
_entity_poly.entity_id
_entity_poly.type
_entity_poly.pdbx_seq_one_letter_code
_entity_poly.pdbx_strand_id
1 'polypeptide(L)'
;MSLHRLLAALVFVSTIAHPALAQNVTDSHLQRIAAVKAVRVCIWPDYYSITYRNPRTQQLSGVDIDMANELGKDLGVGVQFVDSSFAKLIEDVTQDHCDVAMFAIGVTPLRAEKLRFTKPHLASDIFAITTKSNRRIKGWDDIDKSGTVVAVAKGTLHEPVMKSKLKAAQLLVLDTPFAREQEVQSGRADVFMTDYPYSQRFLANAEWARLVSPPGEYHVTPYAYAIKPGDDIWHARLERFVADIKRDGRLLASAKQHGLSLIVAH
;
A
#
# COMPACT_ATOMS: atom_id res chain seq x y z
N MET A 1 65.02 -40.68 -48.54
CA MET A 1 65.15 -39.75 -47.37
C MET A 1 64.08 -38.72 -47.46
N SER A 2 62.99 -38.84 -46.72
CA SER A 2 61.85 -37.95 -46.72
C SER A 2 61.57 -37.53 -45.32
N LEU A 3 61.72 -36.27 -45.05
CA LEU A 3 61.61 -35.62 -43.74
C LEU A 3 60.11 -35.19 -43.54
N HIS A 4 59.37 -35.87 -42.64
CA HIS A 4 58.04 -35.44 -42.28
C HIS A 4 58.08 -34.35 -41.18
N ARG A 5 57.64 -33.17 -41.52
CA ARG A 5 57.47 -32.05 -40.56
C ARG A 5 56.04 -32.18 -39.92
N LEU A 6 55.99 -32.47 -38.64
CA LEU A 6 54.76 -32.33 -37.83
C LEU A 6 54.55 -30.86 -37.48
N LEU A 7 53.43 -30.27 -37.93
CA LEU A 7 52.93 -28.98 -37.45
C LEU A 7 52.00 -29.25 -36.24
N ALA A 8 52.41 -28.80 -35.08
CA ALA A 8 51.55 -28.73 -33.90
C ALA A 8 50.73 -27.43 -33.94
N ALA A 9 49.43 -27.57 -34.09
CA ALA A 9 48.47 -26.45 -33.99
C ALA A 9 48.13 -26.14 -32.52
N LEU A 10 48.61 -25.03 -31.98
CA LEU A 10 48.17 -24.53 -30.68
C LEU A 10 46.77 -23.89 -30.83
N VAL A 11 45.79 -24.51 -30.21
CA VAL A 11 44.44 -23.92 -30.08
C VAL A 11 44.44 -23.00 -28.86
N PHE A 12 44.38 -21.68 -29.09
CA PHE A 12 44.18 -20.69 -28.06
C PHE A 12 42.66 -20.65 -27.71
N VAL A 13 42.30 -21.18 -26.57
CA VAL A 13 40.95 -21.02 -25.99
C VAL A 13 40.91 -19.68 -25.30
N SER A 14 40.33 -18.64 -25.96
CA SER A 14 40.07 -17.36 -25.37
C SER A 14 38.82 -17.48 -24.45
N THR A 15 39.01 -17.50 -23.15
CA THR A 15 37.95 -17.36 -22.16
C THR A 15 37.47 -15.89 -22.17
N ILE A 16 36.33 -15.66 -22.77
CA ILE A 16 35.61 -14.36 -22.68
C ILE A 16 35.04 -14.25 -21.25
N ALA A 17 35.76 -13.57 -20.38
CA ALA A 17 35.26 -13.15 -19.10
C ALA A 17 34.14 -12.11 -19.33
N HIS A 18 32.90 -12.47 -19.12
CA HIS A 18 31.78 -11.51 -19.06
C HIS A 18 31.99 -10.65 -17.83
N PRO A 19 32.06 -9.31 -17.96
CA PRO A 19 32.00 -8.45 -16.77
C PRO A 19 30.60 -8.63 -16.14
N ALA A 20 30.56 -9.25 -14.98
CA ALA A 20 29.40 -9.13 -14.13
C ALA A 20 29.22 -7.63 -13.86
N LEU A 21 28.08 -7.06 -14.30
CA LEU A 21 27.66 -5.70 -13.96
C LEU A 21 27.58 -5.64 -12.44
N ALA A 22 28.65 -5.16 -11.81
CA ALA A 22 28.61 -4.74 -10.41
C ALA A 22 27.61 -3.59 -10.37
N GLN A 23 26.37 -3.85 -9.92
CA GLN A 23 25.43 -2.78 -9.57
C GLN A 23 26.18 -1.85 -8.61
N ASN A 24 26.23 -0.56 -8.95
CA ASN A 24 26.85 0.45 -8.11
C ASN A 24 26.18 0.43 -6.74
N VAL A 25 26.85 -0.19 -5.78
CA VAL A 25 26.40 -0.34 -4.40
C VAL A 25 26.17 1.03 -3.73
N THR A 26 26.73 2.10 -4.34
CA THR A 26 26.68 3.47 -3.83
C THR A 26 25.31 4.18 -3.93
N ASP A 27 24.34 3.65 -4.70
CA ASP A 27 23.06 4.32 -4.95
C ASP A 27 21.87 3.69 -4.20
N SER A 28 22.08 2.71 -3.31
CA SER A 28 21.00 2.10 -2.58
C SER A 28 20.47 2.99 -1.45
N HIS A 29 19.14 3.10 -1.31
CA HIS A 29 18.46 3.72 -0.17
C HIS A 29 18.97 3.20 1.17
N LEU A 30 19.30 1.92 1.26
CA LEU A 30 19.83 1.32 2.49
C LEU A 30 21.14 1.99 2.96
N GLN A 31 22.04 2.32 2.01
CA GLN A 31 23.29 3.01 2.36
C GLN A 31 23.05 4.46 2.77
N ARG A 32 22.16 5.16 2.04
CA ARG A 32 21.76 6.52 2.41
C ARG A 32 21.15 6.54 3.81
N ILE A 33 20.20 5.63 4.10
CA ILE A 33 19.55 5.48 5.39
C ILE A 33 20.59 5.25 6.51
N ALA A 34 21.54 4.36 6.28
CA ALA A 34 22.61 4.09 7.24
C ALA A 34 23.52 5.32 7.49
N ALA A 35 23.81 6.09 6.45
CA ALA A 35 24.63 7.29 6.53
C ALA A 35 23.93 8.43 7.29
N VAL A 36 22.66 8.71 6.97
CA VAL A 36 21.90 9.80 7.60
C VAL A 36 21.23 9.40 8.91
N LYS A 37 21.28 8.12 9.30
CA LYS A 37 20.66 7.55 10.50
C LYS A 37 19.14 7.76 10.57
N ALA A 38 18.47 7.84 9.42
CA ALA A 38 17.02 8.00 9.33
C ALA A 38 16.45 7.32 8.09
N VAL A 39 15.30 6.63 8.24
CA VAL A 39 14.46 6.13 7.15
C VAL A 39 13.25 7.04 6.98
N ARG A 40 12.99 7.50 5.75
CA ARG A 40 11.82 8.30 5.41
C ARG A 40 10.69 7.39 4.99
N VAL A 41 9.55 7.50 5.67
CA VAL A 41 8.38 6.65 5.45
C VAL A 41 7.20 7.52 5.02
N CYS A 42 6.75 7.36 3.78
CA CYS A 42 5.51 7.97 3.33
C CYS A 42 4.30 7.31 4.00
N ILE A 43 3.40 8.15 4.51
CA ILE A 43 2.14 7.74 5.16
C ILE A 43 0.97 8.56 4.62
N TRP A 44 -0.26 8.02 4.73
CA TRP A 44 -1.47 8.81 4.57
C TRP A 44 -2.09 9.08 5.95
N PRO A 45 -1.96 10.31 6.50
CA PRO A 45 -2.30 10.58 7.90
C PRO A 45 -3.80 10.51 8.24
N ASP A 46 -4.67 10.40 7.24
CA ASP A 46 -6.13 10.26 7.41
C ASP A 46 -6.60 8.80 7.43
N TYR A 47 -5.68 7.82 7.41
CA TYR A 47 -6.02 6.41 7.28
C TYR A 47 -6.18 5.73 8.65
N TYR A 48 -7.41 5.66 9.12
CA TYR A 48 -7.75 5.02 10.39
C TYR A 48 -7.19 3.61 10.53
N SER A 49 -6.69 3.28 11.73
CA SER A 49 -6.07 2.01 12.12
C SER A 49 -4.78 1.63 11.37
N ILE A 50 -4.41 2.35 10.32
CA ILE A 50 -3.22 2.10 9.49
C ILE A 50 -2.13 3.14 9.76
N THR A 51 -2.38 4.43 9.47
CA THR A 51 -1.42 5.54 9.61
C THR A 51 -2.10 6.83 10.06
N TYR A 52 -3.01 6.71 11.02
CA TYR A 52 -3.84 7.82 11.46
C TYR A 52 -3.08 8.82 12.34
N ARG A 53 -3.19 10.11 12.00
CA ARG A 53 -2.74 11.23 12.83
C ARG A 53 -3.93 11.84 13.56
N ASN A 54 -3.89 11.83 14.88
CA ASN A 54 -4.92 12.48 15.68
C ASN A 54 -4.84 14.01 15.48
N PRO A 55 -5.89 14.68 15.00
CA PRO A 55 -5.82 16.09 14.68
C PRO A 55 -5.64 17.00 15.90
N ARG A 56 -5.98 16.53 17.11
CA ARG A 56 -5.83 17.30 18.35
C ARG A 56 -4.44 17.15 18.97
N THR A 57 -3.93 15.91 19.01
CA THR A 57 -2.66 15.60 19.69
C THR A 57 -1.48 15.50 18.74
N GLN A 58 -1.72 15.45 17.43
CA GLN A 58 -0.74 15.21 16.35
C GLN A 58 -0.03 13.85 16.46
N GLN A 59 -0.47 12.99 17.37
CA GLN A 59 0.09 11.65 17.54
C GLN A 59 -0.32 10.74 16.39
N LEU A 60 0.66 10.00 15.87
CA LEU A 60 0.45 8.95 14.87
C LEU A 60 0.13 7.63 15.56
N SER A 61 -0.77 6.85 14.96
CA SER A 61 -1.16 5.51 15.43
C SER A 61 -1.62 4.63 14.27
N GLY A 62 -1.48 3.33 14.41
CA GLY A 62 -1.93 2.35 13.44
C GLY A 62 -0.87 1.31 13.13
N VAL A 63 -1.29 0.23 12.45
CA VAL A 63 -0.41 -0.93 12.18
C VAL A 63 0.84 -0.52 11.43
N ASP A 64 0.72 0.30 10.39
CA ASP A 64 1.88 0.67 9.58
C ASP A 64 2.76 1.74 10.28
N ILE A 65 2.23 2.49 11.24
CA ILE A 65 3.06 3.32 12.13
C ILE A 65 3.91 2.45 13.05
N ASP A 66 3.30 1.41 13.66
CA ASP A 66 4.02 0.47 14.51
C ASP A 66 5.10 -0.26 13.72
N MET A 67 4.75 -0.76 12.52
CA MET A 67 5.70 -1.48 11.65
C MET A 67 6.81 -0.56 11.11
N ALA A 68 6.54 0.70 10.84
CA ALA A 68 7.57 1.66 10.45
C ALA A 68 8.57 1.88 11.61
N ASN A 69 8.08 1.98 12.84
CA ASN A 69 8.95 2.09 14.02
C ASN A 69 9.78 0.79 14.24
N GLU A 70 9.18 -0.39 14.03
CA GLU A 70 9.91 -1.65 14.07
C GLU A 70 10.97 -1.74 12.96
N LEU A 71 10.67 -1.24 11.75
CA LEU A 71 11.66 -1.13 10.67
C LEU A 71 12.85 -0.24 11.08
N GLY A 72 12.57 0.91 11.69
CA GLY A 72 13.61 1.81 12.21
C GLY A 72 14.49 1.12 13.25
N LYS A 73 13.91 0.37 14.19
CA LYS A 73 14.65 -0.44 15.18
C LYS A 73 15.52 -1.51 14.51
N ASP A 74 14.96 -2.26 13.55
CA ASP A 74 15.68 -3.32 12.82
C ASP A 74 16.84 -2.75 11.97
N LEU A 75 16.76 -1.49 11.57
CA LEU A 75 17.81 -0.78 10.83
C LEU A 75 18.79 -0.04 11.75
N GLY A 76 18.46 0.12 13.04
CA GLY A 76 19.24 0.92 13.99
C GLY A 76 19.24 2.41 13.67
N VAL A 77 18.11 2.96 13.16
CA VAL A 77 17.95 4.35 12.72
C VAL A 77 16.64 4.95 13.22
N GLY A 78 16.53 6.27 13.17
CA GLY A 78 15.27 6.98 13.41
C GLY A 78 14.29 6.82 12.23
N VAL A 79 12.99 7.04 12.50
CA VAL A 79 11.94 7.09 11.47
C VAL A 79 11.49 8.52 11.29
N GLN A 80 11.48 8.97 10.03
CA GLN A 80 10.93 10.25 9.62
C GLN A 80 9.67 10.01 8.78
N PHE A 81 8.50 10.34 9.33
CA PHE A 81 7.25 10.23 8.60
C PHE A 81 7.07 11.40 7.63
N VAL A 82 6.68 11.10 6.40
CA VAL A 82 6.43 12.04 5.32
C VAL A 82 4.95 11.94 4.93
N ASP A 83 4.22 13.03 5.07
CA ASP A 83 2.80 13.05 4.71
C ASP A 83 2.63 12.94 3.19
N SER A 84 1.82 12.01 2.77
CA SER A 84 1.49 11.68 1.40
C SER A 84 -0.01 11.40 1.25
N SER A 85 -0.43 10.85 0.13
CA SER A 85 -1.79 10.38 -0.12
C SER A 85 -1.78 9.33 -1.22
N PHE A 86 -2.88 8.61 -1.41
CA PHE A 86 -2.99 7.68 -2.54
C PHE A 86 -2.88 8.37 -3.90
N ALA A 87 -3.31 9.64 -4.01
CA ALA A 87 -3.18 10.42 -5.24
C ALA A 87 -1.72 10.82 -5.55
N LYS A 88 -0.88 10.99 -4.52
CA LYS A 88 0.54 11.36 -4.64
C LYS A 88 1.49 10.17 -4.55
N LEU A 89 1.00 8.97 -4.20
CA LEU A 89 1.81 7.79 -3.91
C LEU A 89 2.91 7.54 -4.96
N ILE A 90 2.53 7.47 -6.23
CA ILE A 90 3.47 7.14 -7.31
C ILE A 90 4.53 8.25 -7.43
N GLU A 91 4.11 9.50 -7.41
CA GLU A 91 5.01 10.66 -7.49
C GLU A 91 5.99 10.68 -6.32
N ASP A 92 5.49 10.63 -5.08
CA ASP A 92 6.31 10.73 -3.88
C ASP A 92 7.37 9.61 -3.78
N VAL A 93 7.01 8.39 -4.19
CA VAL A 93 7.94 7.25 -4.17
C VAL A 93 8.95 7.35 -5.32
N THR A 94 8.50 7.66 -6.56
CA THR A 94 9.39 7.68 -7.72
C THR A 94 10.33 8.88 -7.74
N GLN A 95 9.94 10.00 -7.09
CA GLN A 95 10.79 11.20 -6.93
C GLN A 95 11.63 11.18 -5.64
N ASP A 96 11.68 10.06 -4.93
CA ASP A 96 12.47 9.89 -3.71
C ASP A 96 12.10 10.86 -2.57
N HIS A 97 10.83 11.27 -2.47
CA HIS A 97 10.34 12.03 -1.33
C HIS A 97 10.38 11.18 -0.05
N CYS A 98 10.22 9.87 -0.18
CA CYS A 98 10.44 8.89 0.88
C CYS A 98 11.17 7.64 0.37
N ASP A 99 11.68 6.84 1.29
CA ASP A 99 12.43 5.62 0.99
C ASP A 99 11.53 4.39 0.83
N VAL A 100 10.39 4.45 1.49
CA VAL A 100 9.35 3.42 1.44
C VAL A 100 8.01 4.06 1.76
N ALA A 101 6.95 3.61 1.10
CA ALA A 101 5.59 3.97 1.43
C ALA A 101 4.94 2.83 2.24
N MET A 102 4.41 3.16 3.43
CA MET A 102 3.82 2.23 4.39
C MET A 102 2.46 2.77 4.86
N PHE A 103 1.39 2.50 4.09
CA PHE A 103 0.01 2.88 4.43
C PHE A 103 -1.01 1.96 3.73
N ALA A 104 -0.88 0.64 3.97
CA ALA A 104 -1.78 -0.40 3.45
C ALA A 104 -2.04 -0.23 1.95
N ILE A 105 -0.98 -0.19 1.15
CA ILE A 105 -1.08 0.10 -0.27
C ILE A 105 -1.54 -1.14 -1.03
N GLY A 106 -2.74 -1.07 -1.61
CA GLY A 106 -3.26 -2.13 -2.46
C GLY A 106 -2.37 -2.37 -3.67
N VAL A 107 -1.96 -3.62 -3.86
CA VAL A 107 -1.20 -4.04 -5.04
C VAL A 107 -2.16 -4.13 -6.22
N THR A 108 -2.02 -3.20 -7.16
CA THR A 108 -2.81 -3.15 -8.40
C THR A 108 -1.89 -3.18 -9.62
N PRO A 109 -2.34 -3.69 -10.79
CA PRO A 109 -1.52 -3.68 -12.00
C PRO A 109 -0.96 -2.30 -12.33
N LEU A 110 -1.79 -1.26 -12.29
CA LEU A 110 -1.39 0.12 -12.57
C LEU A 110 -0.27 0.63 -11.65
N ARG A 111 -0.33 0.30 -10.36
CA ARG A 111 0.71 0.69 -9.41
C ARG A 111 1.96 -0.17 -9.59
N ALA A 112 1.82 -1.46 -9.89
CA ALA A 112 2.94 -2.38 -10.09
C ALA A 112 3.77 -2.05 -11.36
N GLU A 113 3.20 -1.34 -12.33
CA GLU A 113 3.97 -0.79 -13.48
C GLU A 113 4.96 0.31 -13.08
N LYS A 114 4.70 1.01 -11.98
CA LYS A 114 5.47 2.20 -11.55
C LYS A 114 6.23 2.00 -10.24
N LEU A 115 5.77 1.08 -9.41
CA LEU A 115 6.28 0.83 -8.06
C LEU A 115 6.70 -0.62 -7.91
N ARG A 116 7.67 -0.87 -7.03
CA ARG A 116 8.02 -2.22 -6.61
C ARG A 116 7.44 -2.50 -5.24
N PHE A 117 6.76 -3.63 -5.11
CA PHE A 117 6.08 -4.03 -3.89
C PHE A 117 6.84 -5.12 -3.14
N THR A 118 6.71 -5.12 -1.81
CA THR A 118 7.05 -6.27 -0.98
C THR A 118 5.98 -7.34 -1.11
N LYS A 119 6.23 -8.52 -0.50
CA LYS A 119 5.14 -9.47 -0.23
C LYS A 119 4.07 -8.81 0.63
N PRO A 120 2.80 -9.19 0.44
CA PRO A 120 1.70 -8.62 1.22
C PRO A 120 1.82 -8.92 2.72
N HIS A 121 1.47 -7.94 3.54
CA HIS A 121 1.38 -8.10 5.00
C HIS A 121 -0.07 -8.07 5.49
N LEU A 122 -0.98 -7.42 4.76
CA LEU A 122 -2.41 -7.38 5.01
C LEU A 122 -3.17 -7.66 3.72
N ALA A 123 -4.49 -7.91 3.83
CA ALA A 123 -5.40 -7.95 2.68
C ALA A 123 -6.78 -7.50 3.12
N SER A 124 -7.51 -6.76 2.28
CA SER A 124 -8.86 -6.30 2.59
C SER A 124 -9.76 -6.34 1.36
N ASP A 125 -11.05 -6.56 1.62
CA ASP A 125 -12.09 -6.37 0.62
C ASP A 125 -12.64 -4.94 0.65
N ILE A 126 -13.49 -4.61 -0.30
CA ILE A 126 -14.19 -3.34 -0.42
C ILE A 126 -15.54 -3.43 0.30
N PHE A 127 -15.81 -2.42 1.08
CA PHE A 127 -17.07 -2.20 1.80
C PHE A 127 -17.68 -0.85 1.39
N ALA A 128 -18.96 -0.66 1.68
CA ALA A 128 -19.60 0.63 1.52
C ALA A 128 -20.15 1.14 2.86
N ILE A 129 -20.19 2.44 3.01
CA ILE A 129 -20.84 3.10 4.15
C ILE A 129 -21.94 4.03 3.63
N THR A 130 -23.10 3.97 4.26
CA THR A 130 -24.25 4.83 4.01
C THR A 130 -24.80 5.39 5.33
N THR A 131 -25.77 6.28 5.28
CA THR A 131 -26.43 6.74 6.50
C THR A 131 -27.47 5.73 7.01
N LYS A 132 -27.70 5.70 8.33
CA LYS A 132 -28.78 4.88 8.92
C LYS A 132 -30.17 5.28 8.42
N SER A 133 -30.33 6.54 8.02
CA SER A 133 -31.59 7.08 7.48
C SER A 133 -31.78 6.82 5.98
N ASN A 134 -30.76 6.35 5.26
CA ASN A 134 -30.87 6.06 3.83
C ASN A 134 -31.80 4.86 3.60
N ARG A 135 -32.93 5.11 2.89
CA ARG A 135 -33.94 4.10 2.58
C ARG A 135 -33.76 3.47 1.21
N ARG A 136 -32.89 4.03 0.37
CA ARG A 136 -32.60 3.54 -1.00
C ARG A 136 -31.61 2.39 -0.97
N ILE A 137 -30.58 2.49 -0.14
CA ILE A 137 -29.55 1.47 0.00
C ILE A 137 -29.91 0.57 1.18
N LYS A 138 -30.50 -0.57 0.92
CA LYS A 138 -30.82 -1.60 1.94
C LYS A 138 -29.72 -2.64 2.05
N GLY A 139 -29.06 -2.97 0.93
CA GLY A 139 -27.99 -3.93 0.81
C GLY A 139 -27.00 -3.59 -0.33
N TRP A 140 -26.07 -4.48 -0.57
CA TRP A 140 -25.03 -4.29 -1.58
C TRP A 140 -25.58 -4.14 -3.00
N ASP A 141 -26.61 -4.92 -3.35
CA ASP A 141 -27.22 -4.93 -4.70
C ASP A 141 -27.97 -3.63 -5.04
N ASP A 142 -28.18 -2.77 -4.04
CA ASP A 142 -28.81 -1.45 -4.27
C ASP A 142 -27.77 -0.38 -4.68
N ILE A 143 -26.48 -0.66 -4.56
CA ILE A 143 -25.41 0.31 -4.81
C ILE A 143 -25.32 0.65 -6.29
N ASP A 144 -25.37 -0.36 -7.18
CA ASP A 144 -25.26 -0.12 -8.63
C ASP A 144 -26.64 -0.03 -9.31
N LYS A 145 -27.42 0.98 -8.92
CA LYS A 145 -28.71 1.28 -9.54
C LYS A 145 -28.77 2.70 -10.10
N SER A 146 -29.59 2.89 -11.12
CA SER A 146 -29.80 4.22 -11.71
C SER A 146 -30.23 5.24 -10.65
N GLY A 147 -29.58 6.40 -10.67
CA GLY A 147 -29.80 7.47 -9.73
C GLY A 147 -29.10 7.30 -8.37
N THR A 148 -28.33 6.23 -8.15
CA THR A 148 -27.44 6.08 -7.00
C THR A 148 -26.13 6.82 -7.26
N VAL A 149 -25.63 7.54 -6.26
CA VAL A 149 -24.33 8.24 -6.28
C VAL A 149 -23.36 7.52 -5.34
N VAL A 150 -22.28 7.01 -5.90
CA VAL A 150 -21.22 6.26 -5.19
C VAL A 150 -19.98 7.13 -5.09
N ALA A 151 -19.59 7.52 -3.89
CA ALA A 151 -18.42 8.38 -3.64
C ALA A 151 -17.16 7.55 -3.37
N VAL A 152 -16.02 7.97 -3.91
CA VAL A 152 -14.70 7.40 -3.67
C VAL A 152 -13.66 8.49 -3.46
N ALA A 153 -12.61 8.19 -2.71
CA ALA A 153 -11.46 9.09 -2.61
C ALA A 153 -10.52 8.86 -3.80
N LYS A 154 -10.08 9.97 -4.41
CA LYS A 154 -9.18 10.01 -5.56
C LYS A 154 -7.87 9.26 -5.29
N GLY A 155 -7.40 8.50 -6.28
CA GLY A 155 -6.16 7.75 -6.22
C GLY A 155 -6.22 6.48 -5.38
N THR A 156 -7.27 6.26 -4.57
CA THR A 156 -7.45 4.97 -3.87
C THR A 156 -7.76 3.84 -4.85
N LEU A 157 -7.60 2.59 -4.40
CA LEU A 157 -7.96 1.43 -5.23
C LEU A 157 -9.47 1.41 -5.58
N HIS A 158 -10.31 2.05 -4.76
CA HIS A 158 -11.76 2.08 -4.96
C HIS A 158 -12.14 2.83 -6.26
N GLU A 159 -11.39 3.86 -6.63
CA GLU A 159 -11.66 4.65 -7.85
C GLU A 159 -11.64 3.77 -9.12
N PRO A 160 -10.53 3.11 -9.51
CA PRO A 160 -10.50 2.30 -10.72
C PRO A 160 -11.41 1.07 -10.62
N VAL A 161 -11.57 0.47 -9.44
CA VAL A 161 -12.43 -0.70 -9.25
C VAL A 161 -13.89 -0.32 -9.45
N MET A 162 -14.36 0.75 -8.83
CA MET A 162 -15.76 1.18 -8.99
C MET A 162 -16.02 1.71 -10.40
N LYS A 163 -15.07 2.42 -11.01
CA LYS A 163 -15.17 2.83 -12.41
C LYS A 163 -15.35 1.64 -13.37
N SER A 164 -14.71 0.52 -13.07
CA SER A 164 -14.82 -0.71 -13.88
C SER A 164 -16.09 -1.50 -13.60
N LYS A 165 -16.55 -1.53 -12.34
CA LYS A 165 -17.63 -2.43 -11.91
C LYS A 165 -19.02 -1.79 -11.97
N LEU A 166 -19.16 -0.48 -11.73
CA LEU A 166 -20.45 0.21 -11.81
C LEU A 166 -20.94 0.31 -13.25
N LYS A 167 -22.24 -0.01 -13.44
CA LYS A 167 -22.92 0.02 -14.75
C LYS A 167 -24.04 1.05 -14.80
N ALA A 168 -24.71 1.28 -13.68
CA ALA A 168 -25.92 2.11 -13.60
C ALA A 168 -25.78 3.29 -12.63
N ALA A 169 -25.00 3.14 -11.57
CA ALA A 169 -24.75 4.19 -10.60
C ALA A 169 -23.75 5.23 -11.10
N GLN A 170 -23.87 6.45 -10.59
CA GLN A 170 -22.92 7.53 -10.84
C GLN A 170 -21.74 7.43 -9.89
N LEU A 171 -20.51 7.43 -10.40
CA LEU A 171 -19.29 7.51 -9.60
C LEU A 171 -18.92 8.97 -9.36
N LEU A 172 -18.75 9.35 -8.09
CA LEU A 172 -18.27 10.65 -7.64
C LEU A 172 -16.87 10.51 -7.05
N VAL A 173 -15.85 11.07 -7.70
CA VAL A 173 -14.45 11.03 -7.27
C VAL A 173 -14.10 12.34 -6.56
N LEU A 174 -13.60 12.25 -5.34
CA LEU A 174 -13.32 13.38 -4.47
C LEU A 174 -11.86 13.36 -4.01
N ASP A 175 -11.19 14.49 -4.05
CA ASP A 175 -9.76 14.62 -3.75
C ASP A 175 -9.44 15.32 -2.42
N THR A 176 -10.43 15.94 -1.80
CA THR A 176 -10.29 16.54 -0.46
C THR A 176 -10.45 15.50 0.65
N PRO A 177 -9.66 15.57 1.72
CA PRO A 177 -9.85 14.70 2.88
C PRO A 177 -11.28 14.79 3.42
N PHE A 178 -11.85 13.63 3.78
CA PHE A 178 -13.22 13.49 4.33
C PHE A 178 -14.37 13.99 3.43
N ALA A 179 -14.11 14.38 2.19
CA ALA A 179 -15.17 14.89 1.30
C ALA A 179 -16.22 13.81 0.99
N ARG A 180 -15.83 12.56 0.74
CA ARG A 180 -16.76 11.45 0.46
C ARG A 180 -17.69 11.16 1.64
N GLU A 181 -17.19 11.28 2.86
CA GLU A 181 -17.95 11.13 4.10
C GLU A 181 -18.99 12.24 4.25
N GLN A 182 -18.59 13.50 3.97
CA GLN A 182 -19.46 14.66 4.00
C GLN A 182 -20.55 14.59 2.93
N GLU A 183 -20.23 14.11 1.72
CA GLU A 183 -21.20 13.93 0.64
C GLU A 183 -22.30 12.92 1.05
N VAL A 184 -21.91 11.80 1.67
CA VAL A 184 -22.87 10.81 2.15
C VAL A 184 -23.64 11.31 3.36
N GLN A 185 -23.00 11.94 4.33
CA GLN A 185 -23.66 12.45 5.53
C GLN A 185 -24.70 13.52 5.18
N SER A 186 -24.44 14.36 4.18
CA SER A 186 -25.37 15.40 3.70
C SER A 186 -26.44 14.88 2.73
N GLY A 187 -26.38 13.61 2.32
CA GLY A 187 -27.30 13.01 1.36
C GLY A 187 -27.05 13.40 -0.11
N ARG A 188 -25.91 14.03 -0.45
CA ARG A 188 -25.53 14.31 -1.84
C ARG A 188 -24.93 13.09 -2.54
N ALA A 189 -24.38 12.14 -1.78
CA ALA A 189 -24.08 10.80 -2.25
C ALA A 189 -24.84 9.75 -1.41
N ASP A 190 -25.11 8.59 -1.98
CA ASP A 190 -25.85 7.52 -1.31
C ASP A 190 -24.94 6.63 -0.46
N VAL A 191 -23.74 6.37 -0.96
CA VAL A 191 -22.72 5.55 -0.29
C VAL A 191 -21.33 6.10 -0.58
N PHE A 192 -20.38 5.83 0.31
CA PHE A 192 -18.96 5.90 -0.05
C PHE A 192 -18.29 4.53 0.09
N MET A 193 -17.34 4.25 -0.82
CA MET A 193 -16.58 3.02 -0.79
C MET A 193 -15.35 3.15 0.09
N THR A 194 -15.04 2.08 0.81
CA THR A 194 -13.92 2.01 1.73
C THR A 194 -13.45 0.56 1.88
N ASP A 195 -12.53 0.32 2.79
CA ASP A 195 -12.03 -1.00 3.16
C ASP A 195 -12.32 -1.35 4.63
N TYR A 196 -11.88 -2.55 5.06
CA TYR A 196 -12.09 -3.01 6.42
C TYR A 196 -11.45 -2.09 7.47
N PRO A 197 -10.16 -1.71 7.39
CA PRO A 197 -9.52 -0.87 8.41
C PRO A 197 -10.25 0.45 8.64
N TYR A 198 -10.54 1.15 7.56
CA TYR A 198 -11.23 2.44 7.64
C TYR A 198 -12.65 2.28 8.17
N SER A 199 -13.40 1.29 7.66
CA SER A 199 -14.80 1.09 8.04
C SER A 199 -14.97 0.83 9.54
N GLN A 200 -14.14 -0.04 10.13
CA GLN A 200 -14.22 -0.39 11.55
C GLN A 200 -14.06 0.84 12.45
N ARG A 201 -13.05 1.63 12.21
CA ARG A 201 -12.78 2.82 13.03
C ARG A 201 -13.74 3.96 12.74
N PHE A 202 -14.15 4.11 11.49
CA PHE A 202 -15.12 5.14 11.10
C PHE A 202 -16.48 4.91 11.80
N LEU A 203 -17.00 3.68 11.75
CA LEU A 203 -18.26 3.32 12.39
C LEU A 203 -18.24 3.51 13.91
N ALA A 204 -17.10 3.29 14.55
CA ALA A 204 -16.97 3.53 15.99
C ALA A 204 -17.07 5.02 16.38
N ASN A 205 -16.91 5.95 15.43
CA ASN A 205 -16.90 7.39 15.68
C ASN A 205 -18.02 8.16 14.95
N ALA A 206 -18.77 7.51 14.07
CA ALA A 206 -19.81 8.14 13.25
C ALA A 206 -21.18 7.48 13.51
N GLU A 207 -21.91 7.99 14.50
CA GLU A 207 -23.21 7.43 14.90
C GLU A 207 -24.24 7.37 13.77
N TRP A 208 -24.13 8.28 12.78
CA TRP A 208 -25.03 8.32 11.64
C TRP A 208 -24.79 7.21 10.62
N ALA A 209 -23.60 6.59 10.65
CA ALA A 209 -23.12 5.68 9.62
C ALA A 209 -23.62 4.24 9.82
N ARG A 210 -23.77 3.53 8.70
CA ARG A 210 -24.10 2.11 8.62
C ARG A 210 -23.24 1.43 7.55
N LEU A 211 -22.67 0.28 7.90
CA LEU A 211 -21.93 -0.57 6.96
C LEU A 211 -22.87 -1.27 5.97
N VAL A 212 -22.42 -1.37 4.74
CA VAL A 212 -23.00 -2.23 3.70
C VAL A 212 -21.90 -3.14 3.20
N SER A 213 -21.98 -4.41 3.57
CA SER A 213 -20.99 -5.42 3.18
C SER A 213 -21.43 -6.12 1.89
N PRO A 214 -20.48 -6.54 1.03
CA PRO A 214 -20.81 -7.45 -0.06
C PRO A 214 -21.27 -8.81 0.47
N PRO A 215 -22.07 -9.58 -0.28
CA PRO A 215 -22.58 -10.90 0.15
C PRO A 215 -21.49 -11.98 0.19
N GLY A 216 -20.32 -11.71 -0.33
CA GLY A 216 -19.14 -12.58 -0.37
C GLY A 216 -17.92 -11.76 -0.72
N GLU A 217 -16.85 -12.39 -1.18
CA GLU A 217 -15.68 -11.66 -1.68
C GLU A 217 -16.05 -10.83 -2.92
N TYR A 218 -15.75 -9.53 -2.86
CA TYR A 218 -16.04 -8.60 -3.94
C TYR A 218 -14.81 -8.19 -4.73
N HIS A 219 -13.76 -7.77 -4.03
CA HIS A 219 -12.48 -7.37 -4.60
C HIS A 219 -11.38 -7.37 -3.54
N VAL A 220 -11.09 -8.54 -3.00
CA VAL A 220 -10.01 -8.71 -2.02
C VAL A 220 -8.69 -8.28 -2.65
N THR A 221 -8.05 -7.30 -2.03
CA THR A 221 -6.79 -6.72 -2.51
C THR A 221 -5.70 -6.93 -1.48
N PRO A 222 -4.56 -7.52 -1.86
CA PRO A 222 -3.40 -7.62 -0.99
C PRO A 222 -2.77 -6.23 -0.78
N TYR A 223 -2.35 -5.95 0.46
CA TYR A 223 -1.65 -4.73 0.85
C TYR A 223 -0.19 -5.00 1.12
N ALA A 224 0.67 -4.19 0.51
CA ALA A 224 2.13 -4.32 0.59
C ALA A 224 2.79 -2.95 0.75
N TYR A 225 4.05 -2.95 1.17
CA TYR A 225 4.88 -1.75 1.14
C TYR A 225 5.40 -1.51 -0.26
N ALA A 226 5.52 -0.23 -0.63
CA ALA A 226 5.92 0.16 -1.97
C ALA A 226 7.20 0.99 -1.94
N ILE A 227 8.08 0.74 -2.91
CA ILE A 227 9.33 1.47 -3.11
C ILE A 227 9.52 1.83 -4.58
N LYS A 228 10.45 2.71 -4.84
CA LYS A 228 10.94 3.02 -6.18
C LYS A 228 11.57 1.77 -6.81
N PRO A 229 11.27 1.43 -8.07
CA PRO A 229 11.94 0.34 -8.77
C PRO A 229 13.45 0.59 -8.95
N GLY A 230 14.22 -0.50 -9.05
CA GLY A 230 15.66 -0.45 -9.39
C GLY A 230 16.61 -0.58 -8.20
N ASP A 231 16.11 -0.54 -6.95
CA ASP A 231 16.93 -0.78 -5.75
C ASP A 231 16.67 -2.19 -5.19
N ASP A 232 17.39 -3.19 -5.74
CA ASP A 232 17.25 -4.59 -5.32
C ASP A 232 17.73 -4.83 -3.89
N ILE A 233 18.74 -4.08 -3.45
CA ILE A 233 19.31 -4.21 -2.10
C ILE A 233 18.28 -3.75 -1.06
N TRP A 234 17.66 -2.60 -1.27
CA TRP A 234 16.62 -2.07 -0.39
C TRP A 234 15.38 -2.94 -0.41
N HIS A 235 14.94 -3.38 -1.59
CA HIS A 235 13.82 -4.31 -1.71
C HIS A 235 14.05 -5.60 -0.92
N ALA A 236 15.21 -6.25 -1.09
CA ALA A 236 15.54 -7.47 -0.37
C ALA A 236 15.58 -7.27 1.16
N ARG A 237 16.01 -6.08 1.63
CA ARG A 237 15.97 -5.73 3.07
C ARG A 237 14.54 -5.62 3.59
N LEU A 238 13.66 -4.99 2.83
CA LEU A 238 12.24 -4.87 3.19
C LEU A 238 11.49 -6.21 3.11
N GLU A 239 11.78 -7.04 2.11
CA GLU A 239 11.23 -8.40 2.03
C GLU A 239 11.58 -9.23 3.26
N ARG A 240 12.84 -9.14 3.72
CA ARG A 240 13.26 -9.79 4.97
C ARG A 240 12.49 -9.23 6.17
N PHE A 241 12.36 -7.92 6.27
CA PHE A 241 11.59 -7.28 7.34
C PHE A 241 10.14 -7.79 7.38
N VAL A 242 9.45 -7.82 6.23
CA VAL A 242 8.07 -8.33 6.13
C VAL A 242 7.99 -9.80 6.57
N ALA A 243 8.94 -10.63 6.14
CA ALA A 243 9.00 -12.03 6.56
C ALA A 243 9.23 -12.17 8.08
N ASP A 244 10.10 -11.33 8.66
CA ASP A 244 10.43 -11.35 10.08
C ASP A 244 9.24 -10.93 10.95
N ILE A 245 8.58 -9.80 10.65
CA ILE A 245 7.43 -9.32 11.43
C ILE A 245 6.22 -10.28 11.39
N LYS A 246 6.07 -11.02 10.29
CA LYS A 246 5.05 -12.09 10.17
C LYS A 246 5.43 -13.30 11.03
N ARG A 247 6.68 -13.75 10.95
CA ARG A 247 7.19 -14.94 11.65
C ARG A 247 7.26 -14.76 13.16
N ASP A 248 7.74 -13.61 13.64
CA ASP A 248 7.95 -13.33 15.07
C ASP A 248 6.71 -12.77 15.78
N GLY A 249 5.64 -12.49 15.04
CA GLY A 249 4.34 -12.10 15.56
C GLY A 249 4.18 -10.60 15.82
N ARG A 250 5.17 -9.74 15.53
CA ARG A 250 5.05 -8.27 15.67
C ARG A 250 3.87 -7.72 14.89
N LEU A 251 3.71 -8.15 13.63
CA LEU A 251 2.59 -7.73 12.80
C LEU A 251 1.24 -8.13 13.40
N LEU A 252 1.09 -9.38 13.84
CA LEU A 252 -0.16 -9.87 14.42
C LEU A 252 -0.49 -9.16 15.75
N ALA A 253 0.52 -8.88 16.58
CA ALA A 253 0.34 -8.16 17.84
C ALA A 253 -0.18 -6.74 17.60
N SER A 254 0.45 -5.99 16.68
CA SER A 254 -0.01 -4.66 16.27
C SER A 254 -1.40 -4.71 15.63
N ALA A 255 -1.64 -5.65 14.72
CA ALA A 255 -2.95 -5.80 14.09
C ALA A 255 -4.06 -6.07 15.12
N LYS A 256 -3.81 -6.88 16.16
CA LYS A 256 -4.77 -7.09 17.27
C LYS A 256 -5.04 -5.81 18.04
N GLN A 257 -4.01 -5.03 18.35
CA GLN A 257 -4.13 -3.75 19.05
C GLN A 257 -5.02 -2.76 18.28
N HIS A 258 -4.94 -2.77 16.95
CA HIS A 258 -5.70 -1.87 16.07
C HIS A 258 -6.98 -2.48 15.50
N GLY A 259 -7.40 -3.69 15.95
CA GLY A 259 -8.63 -4.35 15.52
C GLY A 259 -8.58 -4.94 14.11
N LEU A 260 -7.38 -5.23 13.60
CA LEU A 260 -7.13 -5.66 12.21
C LEU A 260 -6.61 -7.10 12.07
N SER A 261 -6.71 -7.93 13.12
CA SER A 261 -6.17 -9.30 13.09
C SER A 261 -6.75 -10.16 11.97
N LEU A 262 -8.01 -9.89 11.56
CA LEU A 262 -8.70 -10.65 10.51
C LEU A 262 -8.14 -10.42 9.10
N ILE A 263 -7.40 -9.36 8.89
CA ILE A 263 -6.88 -8.99 7.58
C ILE A 263 -5.35 -9.18 7.46
N VAL A 264 -4.73 -9.79 8.45
CA VAL A 264 -3.30 -10.16 8.39
C VAL A 264 -3.11 -11.23 7.32
N ALA A 265 -2.24 -10.97 6.35
CA ALA A 265 -1.90 -11.94 5.30
C ALA A 265 -0.93 -13.01 5.83
N HIS A 266 -1.23 -14.27 5.55
CA HIS A 266 -0.40 -15.43 5.95
C HIS A 266 0.74 -15.70 4.98
#